data_93ffeb6539656dc50f1b0aa1f737708e
#
_entry.id   93ffeb6539656dc50f1b0aa1f737708e
#
_cell.length_a   1.000
_cell.length_b   1.000
_cell.length_c   1.000
_cell.angle_alpha   90.00
_cell.angle_beta   90.00
_cell.angle_gamma   90.00
#
_symmetry.space_group_name_H-M   'P 1'
#
loop_
_entity.id
_entity.type
_entity.pdbx_description
1 polymer ?
#
loop_
_entity_poly.entity_id
_entity_poly.type
_entity_poly.pdbx_seq_one_letter_code
_entity_poly.pdbx_strand_id
1 'polypeptide(L)'
;MGVTHIVMYQVKLASTPEMVKELVDRMFALKQTCLHANSGKPYILSTTGGRDNSVQGLQGGLTHAFVVTFSNEEDRNYYALEDPVHLDFVKWSEDVVEKVVAVDFAS
;
A
#
# COMPACT_ATOMS: atom_id res chain seq x y z
N MET A 1 -13.41 -3.14 -15.67
CA MET A 1 -13.61 -1.99 -14.80
C MET A 1 -12.47 -1.88 -13.79
N GLY A 2 -11.93 -0.70 -13.62
CA GLY A 2 -10.80 -0.47 -12.74
C GLY A 2 -11.15 -0.61 -11.26
N VAL A 3 -10.12 -0.72 -10.44
CA VAL A 3 -10.25 -0.78 -8.98
C VAL A 3 -9.32 0.25 -8.35
N THR A 4 -9.85 1.02 -7.42
CA THR A 4 -9.08 1.91 -6.56
C THR A 4 -8.97 1.28 -5.19
N HIS A 5 -7.73 1.03 -4.77
CA HIS A 5 -7.39 0.42 -3.48
C HIS A 5 -6.78 1.49 -2.59
N ILE A 6 -7.40 1.75 -1.45
CA ILE A 6 -6.91 2.73 -0.48
C ILE A 6 -6.42 1.97 0.74
N VAL A 7 -5.15 2.14 1.07
CA VAL A 7 -4.55 1.54 2.26
C VAL A 7 -4.04 2.64 3.18
N MET A 8 -4.35 2.53 4.47
CA MET A 8 -3.93 3.49 5.48
C MET A 8 -3.20 2.78 6.59
N TYR A 9 -2.15 3.42 7.09
CA TYR A 9 -1.30 2.85 8.13
C TYR A 9 -1.23 3.74 9.35
N GLN A 10 -1.20 3.12 10.52
CA GLN A 10 -0.73 3.75 11.75
C GLN A 10 0.65 3.15 12.04
N VAL A 11 1.71 3.95 11.96
CA VAL A 11 3.05 3.46 12.29
C VAL A 11 3.19 3.36 13.81
N LYS A 12 4.02 2.41 14.26
CA LYS A 12 4.30 2.24 15.68
C LYS A 12 5.07 3.44 16.20
N LEU A 13 4.77 3.85 17.44
CA LEU A 13 5.50 4.94 18.09
C LEU A 13 6.99 4.66 18.19
N ALA A 14 7.37 3.39 18.33
CA ALA A 14 8.77 2.98 18.42
C ALA A 14 9.48 2.95 17.06
N SER A 15 8.77 3.12 15.96
CA SER A 15 9.38 3.12 14.63
C SER A 15 10.26 4.35 14.44
N THR A 16 11.48 4.14 13.97
CA THR A 16 12.42 5.22 13.71
C THR A 16 12.03 5.98 12.44
N PRO A 17 12.49 7.24 12.25
CA PRO A 17 12.28 7.96 11.00
C PRO A 17 12.78 7.19 9.77
N GLU A 18 13.88 6.44 9.90
CA GLU A 18 14.43 5.62 8.81
C GLU A 18 13.49 4.47 8.46
N MET A 19 12.88 3.81 9.45
CA MET A 19 11.90 2.74 9.22
C MET A 19 10.65 3.26 8.52
N VAL A 20 10.17 4.43 8.93
CA VAL A 20 9.00 5.07 8.31
C VAL A 20 9.30 5.47 6.88
N LYS A 21 10.49 6.04 6.62
CA LYS A 21 10.93 6.37 5.27
C LYS A 21 10.99 5.13 4.39
N GLU A 22 11.50 4.03 4.92
CA GLU A 22 11.58 2.77 4.18
C GLU A 22 10.18 2.24 3.85
N LEU A 23 9.22 2.36 4.75
CA LEU A 23 7.82 1.98 4.49
C LEU A 23 7.27 2.73 3.28
N VAL A 24 7.46 4.06 3.24
CA VAL A 24 6.98 4.90 2.15
C VAL A 24 7.70 4.55 0.85
N ASP A 25 9.02 4.43 0.89
CA ASP A 25 9.83 4.10 -0.31
C ASP A 25 9.44 2.75 -0.89
N ARG A 26 9.22 1.74 -0.04
CA ARG A 26 8.81 0.40 -0.48
C ARG A 26 7.39 0.40 -1.06
N MET A 27 6.48 1.16 -0.47
CA MET A 27 5.14 1.30 -1.03
C MET A 27 5.17 1.83 -2.47
N PHE A 28 5.95 2.88 -2.72
CA PHE A 28 6.08 3.42 -4.07
C PHE A 28 6.82 2.45 -5.01
N ALA A 29 7.80 1.71 -4.50
CA ALA A 29 8.56 0.76 -5.31
C ALA A 29 7.72 -0.42 -5.80
N LEU A 30 6.64 -0.78 -5.11
CA LEU A 30 5.78 -1.90 -5.50
C LEU A 30 5.26 -1.75 -6.93
N LYS A 31 5.05 -0.52 -7.40
CA LYS A 31 4.58 -0.28 -8.76
C LYS A 31 5.54 -0.87 -9.82
N GLN A 32 6.84 -0.83 -9.58
CA GLN A 32 7.84 -1.38 -10.50
C GLN A 32 8.19 -2.83 -10.19
N THR A 33 8.09 -3.24 -8.92
CA THR A 33 8.58 -4.56 -8.48
C THR A 33 7.51 -5.65 -8.47
N CYS A 34 6.23 -5.28 -8.37
CA CYS A 34 5.14 -6.24 -8.50
C CYS A 34 4.92 -6.54 -9.97
N LEU A 35 5.21 -7.79 -10.37
CA LEU A 35 5.11 -8.22 -11.76
C LEU A 35 4.01 -9.26 -11.90
N HIS A 36 3.23 -9.15 -12.97
CA HIS A 36 2.15 -10.09 -13.25
C HIS A 36 2.70 -11.51 -13.44
N ALA A 37 2.04 -12.49 -12.85
CA ALA A 37 2.50 -13.89 -12.89
C ALA A 37 2.69 -14.44 -14.30
N ASN A 38 1.83 -14.03 -15.25
CA ASN A 38 1.84 -14.54 -16.61
C ASN A 38 2.78 -13.76 -17.53
N SER A 39 2.69 -12.43 -17.50
CA SER A 39 3.42 -11.58 -18.46
C SER A 39 4.80 -11.16 -17.97
N GLY A 40 5.06 -11.23 -16.66
CA GLY A 40 6.27 -10.70 -16.05
C GLY A 40 6.38 -9.19 -16.11
N LYS A 41 5.26 -8.48 -16.36
CA LYS A 41 5.23 -7.02 -16.48
C LYS A 41 4.54 -6.38 -15.29
N PRO A 42 4.87 -5.11 -14.96
CA PRO A 42 4.15 -4.36 -13.94
C PRO A 42 2.66 -4.25 -14.29
N TYR A 43 1.81 -4.34 -13.28
CA TYR A 43 0.35 -4.27 -13.47
C TYR A 43 -0.32 -3.23 -12.57
N ILE A 44 0.40 -2.60 -11.67
CA ILE A 44 -0.13 -1.46 -10.90
C ILE A 44 -0.12 -0.23 -11.79
N LEU A 45 -1.27 0.41 -11.95
CA LEU A 45 -1.41 1.58 -12.84
C LEU A 45 -0.80 2.83 -12.21
N SER A 46 -1.10 3.08 -10.93
CA SER A 46 -0.60 4.24 -10.23
C SER A 46 -0.54 4.00 -8.73
N THR A 47 0.37 4.70 -8.08
CA THR A 47 0.46 4.75 -6.62
C THR A 47 0.71 6.19 -6.22
N THR A 48 -0.17 6.73 -5.37
CA THR A 48 0.01 8.04 -4.77
C THR A 48 -0.20 7.92 -3.27
N GLY A 49 0.34 8.84 -2.50
CA GLY A 49 0.15 8.79 -1.06
C GLY A 49 1.23 9.51 -0.29
N GLY A 50 1.16 9.44 1.01
CA GLY A 50 2.10 10.07 1.89
C GLY A 50 1.60 10.16 3.32
N ARG A 51 2.26 11.02 4.08
CA ARG A 51 1.94 11.25 5.49
C ARG A 51 0.65 12.06 5.64
N ASP A 52 -0.16 11.69 6.63
CA ASP A 52 -1.37 12.45 6.99
C ASP A 52 -1.01 13.89 7.37
N ASN A 53 -1.79 14.83 6.84
CA ASN A 53 -1.70 16.25 7.23
C ASN A 53 -3.10 16.84 7.44
N SER A 54 -4.08 16.02 7.76
CA SER A 54 -5.46 16.47 7.97
C SER A 54 -5.55 17.35 9.22
N VAL A 55 -6.53 18.25 9.20
CA VAL A 55 -6.68 19.27 10.25
C VAL A 55 -7.94 19.07 11.10
N GLN A 56 -8.76 18.07 10.80
CA GLN A 56 -10.03 17.85 11.48
C GLN A 56 -9.91 16.96 12.72
N GLY A 57 -8.77 16.28 12.92
CA GLY A 57 -8.59 15.34 14.03
C GLY A 57 -9.41 14.08 13.89
N LEU A 58 -9.75 13.67 12.66
CA LEU A 58 -10.60 12.52 12.39
C LEU A 58 -9.82 11.30 11.87
N GLN A 59 -8.48 11.37 11.83
CA GLN A 59 -7.67 10.30 11.27
C GLN A 59 -7.59 9.05 12.14
N GLY A 60 -8.03 9.12 13.39
CA GLY A 60 -8.11 7.93 14.24
C GLY A 60 -6.78 7.24 14.50
N GLY A 61 -5.69 8.00 14.59
CA GLY A 61 -4.34 7.45 14.81
C GLY A 61 -3.61 7.08 13.53
N LEU A 62 -4.29 7.10 12.38
CA LEU A 62 -3.65 6.79 11.09
C LEU A 62 -2.66 7.89 10.72
N THR A 63 -1.48 7.48 10.25
CA THR A 63 -0.37 8.39 9.96
C THR A 63 -0.03 8.51 8.48
N HIS A 64 -0.40 7.51 7.68
CA HIS A 64 -0.06 7.46 6.24
C HIS A 64 -1.22 6.87 5.45
N ALA A 65 -1.37 7.32 4.21
CA ALA A 65 -2.38 6.80 3.29
C ALA A 65 -1.79 6.69 1.88
N PHE A 66 -2.18 5.62 1.17
CA PHE A 66 -1.76 5.39 -0.21
C PHE A 66 -2.96 4.97 -1.03
N VAL A 67 -2.98 5.41 -2.28
CA VAL A 67 -4.00 5.04 -3.26
C VAL A 67 -3.31 4.29 -4.39
N VAL A 68 -3.72 3.04 -4.59
CA VAL A 68 -3.15 2.16 -5.61
C VAL A 68 -4.27 1.80 -6.58
N THR A 69 -4.03 1.94 -7.89
CA THR A 69 -5.06 1.64 -8.88
C THR A 69 -4.66 0.47 -9.77
N PHE A 70 -5.67 -0.29 -10.18
CA PHE A 70 -5.53 -1.48 -11.03
C PHE A 70 -6.51 -1.42 -12.19
N SER A 71 -6.17 -2.10 -13.30
CA SER A 71 -7.04 -2.15 -14.47
C SER A 71 -8.33 -2.92 -14.25
N ASN A 72 -8.30 -3.91 -13.35
CA ASN A 72 -9.42 -4.82 -13.11
C ASN A 72 -9.32 -5.49 -11.74
N GLU A 73 -10.36 -6.22 -11.37
CA GLU A 73 -10.40 -6.91 -10.09
C GLU A 73 -9.42 -8.08 -10.00
N GLU A 74 -9.13 -8.73 -11.11
CA GLU A 74 -8.20 -9.86 -11.13
C GLU A 74 -6.80 -9.41 -10.73
N ASP A 75 -6.34 -8.27 -11.26
CA ASP A 75 -5.04 -7.71 -10.90
C ASP A 75 -4.99 -7.31 -9.43
N ARG A 76 -6.04 -6.65 -8.93
CA ARG A 76 -6.15 -6.30 -7.52
C ARG A 76 -6.13 -7.53 -6.63
N ASN A 77 -6.86 -8.57 -7.02
CA ASN A 77 -6.91 -9.81 -6.24
C ASN A 77 -5.54 -10.49 -6.20
N TYR A 78 -4.84 -10.54 -7.33
CA TYR A 78 -3.50 -11.09 -7.38
C TYR A 78 -2.55 -10.31 -6.46
N TYR A 79 -2.56 -8.99 -6.55
CA TYR A 79 -1.75 -8.13 -5.69
C TYR A 79 -2.01 -8.41 -4.20
N ALA A 80 -3.27 -8.40 -3.81
CA ALA A 80 -3.66 -8.50 -2.41
C ALA A 80 -3.41 -9.88 -1.79
N LEU A 81 -3.60 -10.95 -2.58
CA LEU A 81 -3.68 -12.31 -2.04
C LEU A 81 -2.55 -13.22 -2.48
N GLU A 82 -1.86 -12.95 -3.58
CA GLU A 82 -0.94 -13.91 -4.19
C GLU A 82 0.43 -13.37 -4.58
N ASP A 83 0.55 -12.09 -4.92
CA ASP A 83 1.82 -11.54 -5.39
C ASP A 83 2.90 -11.65 -4.32
N PRO A 84 3.97 -12.45 -4.54
CA PRO A 84 4.98 -12.68 -3.51
C PRO A 84 5.73 -11.41 -3.12
N VAL A 85 5.91 -10.48 -4.03
CA VAL A 85 6.60 -9.21 -3.73
C VAL A 85 5.76 -8.38 -2.74
N HIS A 86 4.45 -8.29 -2.98
CA HIS A 86 3.54 -7.59 -2.07
C HIS A 86 3.44 -8.31 -0.72
N LEU A 87 3.32 -9.63 -0.73
CA LEU A 87 3.21 -10.41 0.52
C LEU A 87 4.48 -10.29 1.37
N ASP A 88 5.66 -10.28 0.75
CA ASP A 88 6.91 -10.06 1.46
C ASP A 88 6.97 -8.66 2.06
N PHE A 89 6.49 -7.65 1.33
CA PHE A 89 6.39 -6.30 1.85
C PHE A 89 5.47 -6.24 3.07
N VAL A 90 4.29 -6.87 3.01
CA VAL A 90 3.34 -6.91 4.12
C VAL A 90 4.00 -7.50 5.37
N LYS A 91 4.71 -8.62 5.21
CA LYS A 91 5.40 -9.27 6.31
C LYS A 91 6.46 -8.36 6.93
N TRP A 92 7.29 -7.73 6.10
CA TRP A 92 8.28 -6.79 6.56
C TRP A 92 7.64 -5.62 7.32
N SER A 93 6.51 -5.11 6.83
CA SER A 93 5.83 -3.94 7.39
C SER A 93 5.29 -4.18 8.81
N GLU A 94 5.13 -5.43 9.22
CA GLU A 94 4.60 -5.76 10.55
C GLU A 94 5.48 -5.21 11.69
N ASP A 95 6.77 -5.02 11.45
CA ASP A 95 7.68 -4.44 12.44
C ASP A 95 7.52 -2.92 12.56
N VAL A 96 6.95 -2.27 11.55
CA VAL A 96 6.85 -0.81 11.47
C VAL A 96 5.43 -0.32 11.77
N VAL A 97 4.42 -1.13 11.43
CA VAL A 97 3.01 -0.73 11.40
C VAL A 97 2.26 -1.32 12.57
N GLU A 98 1.51 -0.46 13.28
CA GLU A 98 0.63 -0.85 14.38
C GLU A 98 -0.73 -1.32 13.87
N LYS A 99 -1.25 -0.64 12.83
CA LYS A 99 -2.60 -0.88 12.31
C LYS A 99 -2.65 -0.60 10.83
N VAL A 100 -3.37 -1.46 10.10
CA VAL A 100 -3.62 -1.29 8.67
C VAL A 100 -5.12 -1.25 8.44
N VAL A 101 -5.57 -0.32 7.61
CA VAL A 101 -6.97 -0.23 7.14
C VAL A 101 -6.93 -0.19 5.62
N ALA A 102 -7.74 -1.00 4.98
CA ALA A 102 -7.83 -1.02 3.52
C ALA A 102 -9.29 -0.99 3.09
N VAL A 103 -9.58 -0.17 2.08
CA VAL A 103 -10.91 -0.02 1.49
C VAL A 103 -10.74 0.08 -0.02
N ASP A 104 -11.54 -0.65 -0.76
CA ASP A 104 -11.48 -0.65 -2.21
C ASP A 104 -12.83 -0.26 -2.80
N PHE A 105 -12.81 0.31 -4.01
CA PHE A 105 -14.02 0.55 -4.77
C PHE A 105 -13.75 0.46 -6.27
N ALA A 106 -14.80 0.18 -7.03
CA ALA A 106 -14.73 0.15 -8.49
C ALA A 106 -14.60 1.58 -9.03
N SER A 107 -13.68 1.77 -9.95
CA SER A 107 -13.40 3.10 -10.48
C SER A 107 -13.31 3.16 -12.00
#